data_3015c666e56132ccfa16f47b3cb0340f
#
_entry.id   3015c666e56132ccfa16f47b3cb0340f
#
_cell.length_a   1.000
_cell.length_b   1.000
_cell.length_c   1.000
_cell.angle_alpha   90.00
_cell.angle_beta   90.00
_cell.angle_gamma   90.00
#
_symmetry.space_group_name_H-M   'P 1'
#
loop_
_entity.id
_entity.type
_entity.pdbx_description
1 polymer ?
#
loop_
_entity_poly.entity_id
_entity_poly.type
_entity_poly.pdbx_seq_one_letter_code
_entity_poly.pdbx_strand_id
1 'polypeptide(L)'
;TTGASKFTDPHKAVLMAIERKLPVDRITFSTDGNAGLDLKDENNQVVGTKPAPIRANLEEFIKLVKTKNISVPDALSLVTSNVADNLGLNNKGRLEVGKDSDFCVFDSSWNLKTVISKGKIHSLES
;
A
#
# COMPACT_ATOMS: atom_id res chain seq x y z
N THR A 1 -6.42 -2.08 7.55
CA THR A 1 -4.97 -2.30 7.44
C THR A 1 -4.65 -3.32 6.36
N THR A 2 -3.50 -3.22 5.69
CA THR A 2 -3.10 -4.14 4.63
C THR A 2 -2.33 -5.36 5.15
N GLY A 3 -1.62 -5.20 6.25
CA GLY A 3 -0.78 -6.27 6.82
C GLY A 3 -1.51 -7.23 7.76
N ALA A 4 -2.59 -6.80 8.39
CA ALA A 4 -3.30 -7.54 9.44
C ALA A 4 -4.83 -7.57 9.30
N SER A 5 -5.35 -7.47 8.07
CA SER A 5 -6.80 -7.55 7.84
C SER A 5 -7.32 -8.96 8.10
N LYS A 6 -8.33 -9.07 8.98
CA LYS A 6 -8.95 -10.34 9.36
C LYS A 6 -10.26 -10.62 8.63
N PHE A 7 -10.87 -9.62 7.99
CA PHE A 7 -12.24 -9.75 7.45
C PHE A 7 -12.28 -9.86 5.93
N THR A 8 -11.45 -9.11 5.22
CA THR A 8 -11.36 -9.15 3.77
C THR A 8 -10.01 -8.62 3.29
N ASP A 9 -9.62 -9.02 2.09
CA ASP A 9 -8.41 -8.46 1.45
C ASP A 9 -8.59 -6.95 1.24
N PRO A 10 -7.62 -6.11 1.62
CA PRO A 10 -7.75 -4.66 1.54
C PRO A 10 -8.11 -4.14 0.14
N HIS A 11 -7.51 -4.68 -0.93
CA HIS A 11 -7.85 -4.29 -2.29
C HIS A 11 -9.32 -4.58 -2.64
N LYS A 12 -9.90 -5.70 -2.16
CA LYS A 12 -11.32 -6.02 -2.35
C LYS A 12 -12.22 -5.03 -1.59
N ALA A 13 -11.81 -4.65 -0.36
CA ALA A 13 -12.54 -3.64 0.41
C ALA A 13 -12.62 -2.28 -0.32
N VAL A 14 -11.53 -1.87 -0.99
CA VAL A 14 -11.52 -0.65 -1.81
C VAL A 14 -12.48 -0.78 -2.99
N LEU A 15 -12.46 -1.89 -3.71
CA LEU A 15 -13.39 -2.11 -4.84
C LEU A 15 -14.85 -2.08 -4.39
N MET A 16 -15.17 -2.69 -3.25
CA MET A 16 -16.51 -2.60 -2.65
C MET A 16 -16.89 -1.17 -2.27
N ALA A 17 -15.93 -0.37 -1.78
CA ALA A 17 -16.15 1.03 -1.48
C ALA A 17 -16.48 1.84 -2.75
N ILE A 18 -15.75 1.59 -3.83
CA ILE A 18 -15.98 2.23 -5.14
C ILE A 18 -17.37 1.86 -5.69
N GLU A 19 -17.74 0.59 -5.66
CA GLU A 19 -19.07 0.13 -6.07
C GLU A 19 -20.19 0.82 -5.29
N ARG A 20 -19.96 1.12 -4.02
CA ARG A 20 -20.88 1.85 -3.15
C ARG A 20 -20.76 3.37 -3.28
N LYS A 21 -19.97 3.87 -4.23
CA LYS A 21 -19.74 5.31 -4.49
C LYS A 21 -19.18 6.06 -3.27
N LEU A 22 -18.38 5.37 -2.44
CA LEU A 22 -17.67 6.04 -1.36
C LEU A 22 -16.47 6.81 -1.90
N PRO A 23 -16.12 7.97 -1.30
CA PRO A 23 -15.04 8.82 -1.80
C PRO A 23 -13.68 8.16 -1.60
N VAL A 24 -12.98 7.90 -2.70
CA VAL A 24 -11.65 7.24 -2.69
C VAL A 24 -10.58 8.11 -2.04
N ASP A 25 -10.72 9.44 -2.15
CA ASP A 25 -9.83 10.43 -1.56
C ASP A 25 -9.79 10.39 -0.01
N ARG A 26 -10.77 9.72 0.61
CA ARG A 26 -10.83 9.52 2.06
C ARG A 26 -10.35 8.15 2.52
N ILE A 27 -9.91 7.30 1.61
CA ILE A 27 -9.41 5.97 1.94
C ILE A 27 -7.89 5.99 1.99
N THR A 28 -7.31 5.37 3.01
CA THR A 28 -5.87 5.18 3.13
C THR A 28 -5.54 3.73 3.45
N PHE A 29 -4.37 3.28 3.01
CA PHE A 29 -3.80 2.00 3.42
C PHE A 29 -2.80 2.21 4.57
N SER A 30 -2.83 1.27 5.52
CA SER A 30 -1.83 1.15 6.58
C SER A 30 -1.40 -0.29 6.68
N THR A 31 -0.10 -0.55 6.79
CA THR A 31 0.44 -1.91 6.90
C THR A 31 0.12 -2.57 8.21
N ASP A 32 -0.10 -1.78 9.27
CA ASP A 32 -0.09 -2.29 10.65
C ASP A 32 1.20 -3.07 10.94
N GLY A 33 2.31 -2.55 10.43
CA GLY A 33 3.62 -3.20 10.48
C GLY A 33 4.01 -3.52 11.90
N ASN A 34 4.59 -4.71 12.10
CA ASN A 34 4.90 -5.29 13.41
C ASN A 34 3.69 -5.70 14.27
N ALA A 35 2.45 -5.53 13.84
CA ALA A 35 1.34 -6.17 14.52
C ALA A 35 1.50 -7.69 14.52
N GLY A 36 1.12 -8.34 15.59
CA GLY A 36 1.18 -9.80 15.70
C GLY A 36 0.12 -10.46 14.81
N LEU A 37 0.55 -11.31 13.89
CA LEU A 37 -0.30 -12.19 13.11
C LEU A 37 -0.23 -13.60 13.67
N ASP A 38 -1.39 -14.24 13.89
CA ASP A 38 -1.43 -15.62 14.30
C ASP A 38 -0.77 -16.55 13.28
N LEU A 39 0.19 -17.33 13.72
CA LEU A 39 0.65 -18.50 12.99
C LEU A 39 -0.26 -19.68 13.37
N LYS A 40 -0.86 -20.30 12.36
CA LYS A 40 -1.75 -21.44 12.55
C LYS A 40 -1.14 -22.70 11.95
N ASP A 41 -1.35 -23.82 12.62
CA ASP A 41 -1.00 -25.14 12.11
C ASP A 41 -2.03 -25.66 11.10
N GLU A 42 -1.81 -26.89 10.63
CA GLU A 42 -2.71 -27.59 9.69
C GLU A 42 -4.13 -27.80 10.24
N ASN A 43 -4.28 -27.79 11.56
CA ASN A 43 -5.56 -27.92 12.27
C ASN A 43 -6.19 -26.55 12.59
N ASN A 44 -5.65 -25.44 12.02
CA ASN A 44 -6.10 -24.08 12.27
C ASN A 44 -5.94 -23.60 13.74
N GLN A 45 -5.07 -24.26 14.53
CA GLN A 45 -4.74 -23.86 15.90
C GLN A 45 -3.59 -22.84 15.88
N VAL A 46 -3.66 -21.84 16.76
CA VAL A 46 -2.61 -20.82 16.90
C VAL A 46 -1.40 -21.45 17.59
N VAL A 47 -0.29 -21.56 16.86
CA VAL A 47 0.97 -22.14 17.34
C VAL A 47 2.05 -21.09 17.58
N GLY A 48 1.76 -19.83 17.29
CA GLY A 48 2.70 -18.71 17.48
C GLY A 48 2.22 -17.43 16.84
N THR A 49 3.11 -16.43 16.78
CA THR A 49 2.85 -15.15 16.11
C THR A 49 4.02 -14.77 15.22
N LYS A 50 3.73 -14.05 14.15
CA LYS A 50 4.74 -13.42 13.27
C LYS A 50 4.39 -11.94 13.06
N PRO A 51 5.37 -11.07 12.78
CA PRO A 51 5.09 -9.68 12.50
C PRO A 51 4.35 -9.52 11.17
N ALA A 52 3.42 -8.56 11.11
CA ALA A 52 2.79 -8.16 9.87
C ALA A 52 3.83 -7.53 8.91
N PRO A 53 3.79 -7.85 7.61
CA PRO A 53 4.81 -7.38 6.67
C PRO A 53 4.63 -5.89 6.37
N ILE A 54 5.72 -5.11 6.49
CA ILE A 54 5.71 -3.69 6.14
C ILE A 54 5.49 -3.44 4.63
N ARG A 55 5.83 -4.39 3.77
CA ARG A 55 5.64 -4.32 2.32
C ARG A 55 4.17 -4.49 1.87
N ALA A 56 3.26 -4.79 2.80
CA ALA A 56 1.87 -5.10 2.48
C ALA A 56 1.15 -3.99 1.71
N ASN A 57 1.43 -2.71 1.97
CA ASN A 57 0.84 -1.60 1.20
C ASN A 57 1.22 -1.66 -0.28
N LEU A 58 2.48 -1.97 -0.59
CA LEU A 58 2.94 -2.12 -1.98
C LEU A 58 2.26 -3.31 -2.66
N GLU A 59 2.15 -4.44 -1.97
CA GLU A 59 1.51 -5.64 -2.49
C GLU A 59 0.02 -5.41 -2.78
N GLU A 60 -0.70 -4.77 -1.88
CA GLU A 60 -2.12 -4.45 -2.06
C GLU A 60 -2.35 -3.40 -3.16
N PHE A 61 -1.48 -2.39 -3.28
CA PHE A 61 -1.49 -1.45 -4.40
C PHE A 61 -1.33 -2.19 -5.74
N ILE A 62 -0.34 -3.08 -5.85
CA ILE A 62 -0.11 -3.86 -7.07
C ILE A 62 -1.31 -4.77 -7.41
N LYS A 63 -1.89 -5.43 -6.42
CA LYS A 63 -3.12 -6.22 -6.62
C LYS A 63 -4.24 -5.33 -7.15
N LEU A 64 -4.44 -4.17 -6.56
CA LEU A 64 -5.52 -3.24 -6.90
C LEU A 64 -5.39 -2.74 -8.35
N VAL A 65 -4.21 -2.28 -8.78
CA VAL A 65 -4.01 -1.82 -10.16
C VAL A 65 -4.15 -2.95 -11.20
N LYS A 66 -3.80 -4.18 -10.84
CA LYS A 66 -3.95 -5.35 -11.71
C LYS A 66 -5.42 -5.72 -11.95
N THR A 67 -6.35 -5.31 -11.09
CA THR A 67 -7.79 -5.56 -11.32
C THR A 67 -8.35 -4.75 -12.49
N LYS A 68 -7.72 -3.62 -12.85
CA LYS A 68 -8.18 -2.63 -13.85
C LYS A 68 -9.55 -2.00 -13.55
N ASN A 69 -10.06 -2.17 -12.33
CA ASN A 69 -11.35 -1.62 -11.88
C ASN A 69 -11.21 -0.27 -11.16
N ILE A 70 -10.00 0.25 -11.09
CA ILE A 70 -9.66 1.56 -10.52
C ILE A 70 -8.56 2.18 -11.38
N SER A 71 -8.55 3.50 -11.47
CA SER A 71 -7.45 4.20 -12.14
C SER A 71 -6.14 4.07 -11.35
N VAL A 72 -5.00 4.07 -12.03
CA VAL A 72 -3.69 4.01 -11.35
C VAL A 72 -3.49 5.21 -10.42
N PRO A 73 -3.83 6.45 -10.79
CA PRO A 73 -3.75 7.60 -9.89
C PRO A 73 -4.59 7.43 -8.62
N ASP A 74 -5.83 6.94 -8.73
CA ASP A 74 -6.69 6.72 -7.56
C ASP A 74 -6.13 5.61 -6.65
N ALA A 75 -5.68 4.50 -7.22
CA ALA A 75 -5.04 3.43 -6.44
C ALA A 75 -3.77 3.93 -5.73
N LEU A 76 -2.97 4.76 -6.42
CA LEU A 76 -1.75 5.33 -5.86
C LEU A 76 -2.06 6.31 -4.71
N SER A 77 -3.12 7.10 -4.81
CA SER A 77 -3.49 8.06 -3.77
C SER A 77 -3.71 7.41 -2.42
N LEU A 78 -4.20 6.15 -2.37
CA LEU A 78 -4.46 5.40 -1.12
C LEU A 78 -3.20 5.18 -0.28
N VAL A 79 -2.03 5.19 -0.89
CA VAL A 79 -0.73 4.94 -0.25
C VAL A 79 0.20 6.16 -0.29
N THR A 80 -0.22 7.25 -0.90
CA THR A 80 0.59 8.47 -1.07
C THR A 80 -0.14 9.73 -0.63
N SER A 81 -0.86 10.40 -1.54
CA SER A 81 -1.44 11.71 -1.29
C SER A 81 -2.50 11.71 -0.19
N ASN A 82 -3.40 10.72 -0.16
CA ASN A 82 -4.41 10.66 0.91
C ASN A 82 -3.77 10.50 2.29
N VAL A 83 -2.70 9.69 2.38
CA VAL A 83 -1.94 9.50 3.63
C VAL A 83 -1.25 10.80 4.03
N ALA A 84 -0.57 11.46 3.07
CA ALA A 84 0.13 12.71 3.32
C ALA A 84 -0.82 13.82 3.80
N ASP A 85 -1.97 13.95 3.14
CA ASP A 85 -2.99 14.93 3.50
C ASP A 85 -3.57 14.67 4.89
N ASN A 86 -3.91 13.42 5.21
CA ASN A 86 -4.44 13.04 6.52
C ASN A 86 -3.44 13.25 7.67
N LEU A 87 -2.15 13.10 7.40
CA LEU A 87 -1.09 13.26 8.40
C LEU A 87 -0.44 14.66 8.39
N GLY A 88 -0.88 15.58 7.51
CA GLY A 88 -0.31 16.92 7.37
C GLY A 88 1.15 16.91 6.88
N LEU A 89 1.54 15.94 6.06
CA LEU A 89 2.88 15.81 5.52
C LEU A 89 3.06 16.66 4.25
N ASN A 90 3.30 17.94 4.42
CA ASN A 90 3.32 18.93 3.33
C ASN A 90 4.36 18.63 2.22
N ASN A 91 5.45 17.95 2.55
CA ASN A 91 6.55 17.65 1.61
C ASN A 91 6.45 16.25 1.00
N LYS A 92 5.39 15.49 1.28
CA LYS A 92 5.25 14.09 0.87
C LYS A 92 4.00 13.84 0.03
N GLY A 93 3.92 12.64 -0.53
CA GLY A 93 2.74 12.12 -1.19
C GLY A 93 2.51 12.59 -2.62
N ARG A 94 3.29 13.53 -3.14
CA ARG A 94 3.21 14.05 -4.50
C ARG A 94 4.58 14.35 -5.06
N LEU A 95 4.77 14.13 -6.35
CA LEU A 95 5.97 14.52 -7.08
C LEU A 95 5.75 15.92 -7.68
N GLU A 96 6.14 16.94 -6.94
CA GLU A 96 5.95 18.35 -7.26
C GLU A 96 7.21 19.15 -6.91
N VAL A 97 7.41 20.29 -7.60
CA VAL A 97 8.53 21.20 -7.27
C VAL A 97 8.40 21.68 -5.83
N GLY A 98 9.50 21.60 -5.07
CA GLY A 98 9.56 21.99 -3.67
C GLY A 98 9.20 20.88 -2.69
N LYS A 99 8.81 19.69 -3.16
CA LYS A 99 8.57 18.51 -2.31
C LYS A 99 9.73 17.54 -2.35
N ASP A 100 9.72 16.58 -1.42
CA ASP A 100 10.71 15.50 -1.42
C ASP A 100 10.57 14.65 -2.68
N SER A 101 11.70 14.34 -3.32
CA SER A 101 11.75 13.49 -4.51
C SER A 101 11.72 12.01 -4.08
N ASP A 102 10.51 11.55 -3.72
CA ASP A 102 10.25 10.18 -3.27
C ASP A 102 9.38 9.47 -4.30
N PHE A 103 9.90 8.46 -4.99
CA PHE A 103 9.13 7.68 -5.95
C PHE A 103 9.70 6.29 -6.21
N CYS A 104 8.85 5.44 -6.76
CA CYS A 104 9.18 4.08 -7.16
C CYS A 104 9.07 3.95 -8.69
N VAL A 105 9.98 3.20 -9.29
CA VAL A 105 9.95 2.85 -10.71
C VAL A 105 9.57 1.38 -10.86
N PHE A 106 8.57 1.12 -11.68
CA PHE A 106 8.09 -0.22 -11.98
C PHE A 106 8.27 -0.54 -13.46
N ASP A 107 8.41 -1.82 -13.79
CA ASP A 107 8.26 -2.28 -15.16
C ASP A 107 6.78 -2.42 -15.56
N SER A 108 6.54 -2.79 -16.83
CA SER A 108 5.17 -2.97 -17.37
C SER A 108 4.36 -4.08 -16.68
N SER A 109 5.01 -4.96 -15.95
CA SER A 109 4.40 -6.05 -15.19
C SER A 109 4.19 -5.71 -13.71
N TRP A 110 4.47 -4.45 -13.32
CA TRP A 110 4.41 -3.96 -11.94
C TRP A 110 5.47 -4.56 -11.02
N ASN A 111 6.60 -5.00 -11.55
CA ASN A 111 7.74 -5.34 -10.71
C ASN A 111 8.49 -4.06 -10.34
N LEU A 112 8.76 -3.88 -9.05
CA LEU A 112 9.52 -2.76 -8.53
C LEU A 112 10.98 -2.88 -8.99
N LYS A 113 11.52 -1.84 -9.65
CA LYS A 113 12.89 -1.79 -10.17
C LYS A 113 13.79 -0.86 -9.39
N THR A 114 13.26 0.27 -8.96
CA THR A 114 14.07 1.28 -8.27
C THR A 114 13.22 2.01 -7.26
N VAL A 115 13.81 2.33 -6.13
CA VAL A 115 13.25 3.23 -5.13
C VAL A 115 14.13 4.47 -5.06
N ILE A 116 13.52 5.63 -5.16
CA ILE A 116 14.19 6.92 -4.94
C ILE A 116 13.58 7.54 -3.69
N SER A 117 14.44 7.94 -2.74
CA SER A 117 14.03 8.62 -1.51
C SER A 117 14.87 9.86 -1.32
N LYS A 118 14.21 11.02 -1.21
CA LYS A 118 14.85 12.35 -1.15
C LYS A 118 15.91 12.54 -2.24
N GLY A 119 15.58 12.10 -3.46
CA GLY A 119 16.48 12.18 -4.62
C GLY A 119 17.63 11.17 -4.63
N LYS A 120 17.75 10.28 -3.66
CA LYS A 120 18.77 9.22 -3.63
C LYS A 120 18.20 7.91 -4.15
N ILE A 121 18.94 7.28 -5.06
CA ILE A 121 18.58 5.97 -5.62
C ILE A 121 18.97 4.89 -4.62
N HIS A 122 18.04 3.98 -4.35
CA HIS A 122 18.25 2.75 -3.60
C HIS A 122 18.11 1.58 -4.57
N SER A 123 19.23 0.86 -4.80
CA SER A 123 19.22 -0.36 -5.60
C SER A 123 18.45 -1.44 -4.83
N LEU A 124 17.56 -2.13 -5.54
CA LEU A 124 17.02 -3.38 -5.04
C LEU A 124 18.05 -4.46 -5.39
N GLU A 125 18.72 -5.01 -4.41
CA GLU A 125 19.54 -6.20 -4.63
C GLU A 125 18.61 -7.32 -5.11
N SER A 126 18.97 -7.88 -6.25
CA SER A 126 18.27 -8.99 -6.91
C SER A 126 18.53 -10.33 -6.20
#